data_c3131e2c772a447e761c9fc992b33ba8
#
_entry.id   c3131e2c772a447e761c9fc992b33ba8
#
_cell.length_a   1.000
_cell.length_b   1.000
_cell.length_c   1.000
_cell.angle_alpha   90.00
_cell.angle_beta   90.00
_cell.angle_gamma   90.00
#
_symmetry.space_group_name_H-M   'P 1'
#
loop_
_entity.id
_entity.type
_entity.pdbx_description
1 polymer ?
#
loop_
_entity_poly.entity_id
_entity_poly.type
_entity_poly.pdbx_seq_one_letter_code
_entity_poly.pdbx_strand_id
1 'polypeptide(L)'
;MIINNLLIIKIKINIIMMKEDNTEMTAPLKTEEINTNSTSNSQEIVNENPQIRGSQEKILHLKRGYKVWINICIVFGISIACFAIFLAVSIINAEKYPFLFIFVGLSALGILFCFVFVTCCNGFITVNPNEAVVYQYYGRYLGTVKDNGYFYGYPLATTTRISLRSNQYNGNRLKVNERDGNPVELGIIVVWRIGDTAKAVFDVVGYHQFIHTQSEAAIRYIGCKYPYEPVVPGEISLRGGNEIINKELRKELERRVKVSGIIIEDARVTEISYGMEIARTMLQKQASNSAVFAKDAIVKGASNAVMNSLKEFENKGYKFTNEQKTKYVTTLMRTLCMSSDVSKIMGK
;
A
#
# COMPACT_ATOMS: atom_id res chain seq x y z
N MET A 1 37.28 8.53 -44.61
CA MET A 1 36.11 7.81 -45.17
C MET A 1 35.48 6.80 -44.23
N ILE A 2 36.21 6.06 -43.42
CA ILE A 2 35.71 5.02 -42.51
C ILE A 2 34.96 5.63 -41.31
N ILE A 3 35.40 6.77 -40.76
CA ILE A 3 34.79 7.46 -39.61
C ILE A 3 33.39 8.00 -39.93
N ASN A 4 33.16 8.53 -41.12
CA ASN A 4 31.85 8.99 -41.55
C ASN A 4 30.85 7.83 -41.72
N ASN A 5 31.30 6.66 -42.16
CA ASN A 5 30.45 5.49 -42.29
C ASN A 5 30.03 4.91 -40.92
N LEU A 6 30.92 4.95 -39.91
CA LEU A 6 30.60 4.54 -38.53
C LEU A 6 29.64 5.50 -37.82
N LEU A 7 29.79 6.79 -38.07
CA LEU A 7 28.86 7.82 -37.56
C LEU A 7 27.46 7.70 -38.21
N ILE A 8 27.43 7.44 -39.53
CA ILE A 8 26.18 7.20 -40.27
C ILE A 8 25.50 5.91 -39.81
N ILE A 9 26.26 4.84 -39.52
CA ILE A 9 25.69 3.59 -38.96
C ILE A 9 25.12 3.84 -37.59
N LYS A 10 25.79 4.61 -36.73
CA LYS A 10 25.31 4.95 -35.38
C LYS A 10 24.04 5.83 -35.42
N ILE A 11 23.98 6.78 -36.34
CA ILE A 11 22.80 7.63 -36.57
C ILE A 11 21.65 6.81 -37.17
N LYS A 12 21.92 5.90 -38.13
CA LYS A 12 20.90 4.99 -38.67
C LYS A 12 20.36 4.01 -37.60
N ILE A 13 21.21 3.47 -36.74
CA ILE A 13 20.76 2.60 -35.61
C ILE A 13 19.88 3.39 -34.67
N ASN A 14 20.24 4.62 -34.30
CA ASN A 14 19.41 5.47 -33.47
C ASN A 14 18.09 5.88 -34.12
N ILE A 15 18.09 6.16 -35.44
CA ILE A 15 16.88 6.50 -36.20
C ILE A 15 15.97 5.29 -36.37
N ILE A 16 16.51 4.08 -36.54
CA ILE A 16 15.73 2.83 -36.62
C ILE A 16 15.10 2.53 -35.22
N MET A 17 15.84 2.74 -34.14
CA MET A 17 15.33 2.58 -32.77
C MET A 17 14.24 3.62 -32.46
N MET A 18 14.34 4.86 -32.93
CA MET A 18 13.29 5.89 -32.78
C MET A 18 12.08 5.66 -33.69
N LYS A 19 12.24 4.98 -34.81
CA LYS A 19 11.16 4.75 -35.80
C LYS A 19 10.26 3.58 -35.39
N GLU A 20 10.79 2.57 -34.68
CA GLU A 20 9.98 1.50 -34.07
C GLU A 20 9.11 2.01 -32.93
N ASP A 21 9.60 2.99 -32.13
CA ASP A 21 8.81 3.59 -31.03
C ASP A 21 7.65 4.50 -31.51
N ASN A 22 7.72 5.01 -32.77
CA ASN A 22 6.66 5.87 -33.32
C ASN A 22 5.56 5.13 -34.08
N THR A 23 5.70 3.83 -34.35
CA THR A 23 4.70 3.07 -35.11
C THR A 23 3.55 2.55 -34.26
N GLU A 24 3.69 2.56 -32.91
CA GLU A 24 2.62 2.16 -32.01
C GLU A 24 1.75 3.32 -31.46
N MET A 25 1.99 4.56 -31.89
CA MET A 25 1.31 5.75 -31.38
C MET A 25 0.16 6.27 -32.27
N THR A 26 -0.32 5.45 -33.22
CA THR A 26 -1.48 5.83 -34.06
C THR A 26 -2.58 4.79 -33.96
N ALA A 27 -3.32 4.81 -32.83
CA ALA A 27 -4.67 4.26 -32.80
C ALA A 27 -5.69 5.43 -32.87
N PRO A 28 -6.76 5.33 -33.69
CA PRO A 28 -7.64 6.46 -33.98
C PRO A 28 -8.54 6.80 -32.80
N LEU A 29 -8.59 8.09 -32.49
CA LEU A 29 -9.58 8.71 -31.60
C LEU A 29 -10.99 8.51 -32.15
N LYS A 30 -11.85 7.80 -31.46
CA LYS A 30 -13.29 7.81 -31.70
C LYS A 30 -13.85 9.18 -31.26
N THR A 31 -14.34 9.92 -32.24
CA THR A 31 -15.18 11.10 -32.06
C THR A 31 -16.55 10.67 -31.53
N GLU A 32 -16.90 11.03 -30.29
CA GLU A 32 -18.29 11.04 -29.81
C GLU A 32 -18.84 12.45 -29.94
N GLU A 33 -20.00 12.51 -30.61
CA GLU A 33 -20.76 13.72 -30.90
C GLU A 33 -21.30 14.36 -29.63
N ILE A 34 -21.07 15.65 -29.48
CA ILE A 34 -21.61 16.50 -28.42
C ILE A 34 -23.03 16.87 -28.80
N ASN A 35 -24.00 16.38 -28.06
CA ASN A 35 -25.38 16.82 -28.12
C ASN A 35 -25.60 17.96 -27.13
N THR A 36 -25.79 19.16 -27.64
CA THR A 36 -26.13 20.37 -26.90
C THR A 36 -27.58 20.34 -26.51
N ASN A 37 -27.91 20.37 -25.22
CA ASN A 37 -29.11 20.99 -24.74
C ASN A 37 -28.89 21.67 -23.37
N SER A 38 -29.10 22.96 -23.41
CA SER A 38 -29.07 23.94 -22.34
C SER A 38 -30.09 23.65 -21.25
N THR A 39 -29.70 23.74 -19.98
CA THR A 39 -30.50 24.46 -18.96
C THR A 39 -29.65 24.82 -17.73
N SER A 40 -29.73 26.05 -17.37
CA SER A 40 -29.19 26.77 -16.22
C SER A 40 -29.23 26.01 -14.89
N ASN A 41 -28.07 25.94 -14.17
CA ASN A 41 -28.04 26.22 -12.74
C ASN A 41 -26.60 26.49 -12.28
N SER A 42 -26.42 27.63 -11.68
CA SER A 42 -25.27 28.13 -10.97
C SER A 42 -24.89 27.18 -9.83
N GLN A 43 -23.81 26.45 -9.99
CA GLN A 43 -23.13 25.80 -8.87
C GLN A 43 -21.62 25.79 -9.13
N GLU A 44 -20.92 26.44 -8.23
CA GLU A 44 -19.53 26.27 -7.83
C GLU A 44 -18.56 25.73 -8.89
N ILE A 45 -17.84 26.66 -9.48
CA ILE A 45 -16.59 26.39 -10.15
C ILE A 45 -15.59 25.95 -9.06
N VAL A 46 -15.58 24.67 -8.72
CA VAL A 46 -14.41 24.05 -8.16
C VAL A 46 -13.38 24.06 -9.26
N ASN A 47 -12.42 24.97 -9.16
CA ASN A 47 -11.21 24.99 -9.98
C ASN A 47 -10.51 23.65 -9.80
N GLU A 48 -10.86 22.65 -10.59
CA GLU A 48 -10.01 21.47 -10.83
C GLU A 48 -8.74 21.98 -11.48
N ASN A 49 -7.70 22.06 -10.68
CA ASN A 49 -6.35 22.34 -11.13
C ASN A 49 -5.96 21.18 -12.07
N PRO A 50 -5.79 21.38 -13.40
CA PRO A 50 -5.60 20.29 -14.38
C PRO A 50 -4.21 19.63 -14.32
N GLN A 51 -3.47 19.80 -13.24
CA GLN A 51 -2.08 19.37 -13.09
C GLN A 51 -1.84 18.15 -12.18
N ILE A 52 -2.88 17.50 -11.67
CA ILE A 52 -2.70 16.24 -10.95
C ILE A 52 -2.99 15.07 -11.91
N ARG A 53 -2.26 14.99 -13.00
CA ARG A 53 -2.08 13.73 -13.70
C ARG A 53 -1.03 12.95 -12.94
N GLY A 54 -1.48 12.07 -12.02
CA GLY A 54 -0.62 11.10 -11.38
C GLY A 54 0.18 10.34 -12.44
N SER A 55 1.44 10.06 -12.13
CA SER A 55 2.34 9.34 -13.03
C SER A 55 1.71 8.00 -13.41
N GLN A 56 1.43 7.77 -14.70
CA GLN A 56 0.90 6.49 -15.17
C GLN A 56 2.06 5.53 -15.40
N GLU A 57 1.95 4.33 -14.87
CA GLU A 57 2.95 3.29 -15.07
C GLU A 57 2.97 2.83 -16.53
N LYS A 58 4.14 2.91 -17.17
CA LYS A 58 4.42 2.39 -18.50
C LYS A 58 5.33 1.17 -18.36
N ILE A 59 4.87 0.01 -18.80
CA ILE A 59 5.69 -1.20 -18.80
C ILE A 59 6.69 -1.11 -19.96
N LEU A 60 7.98 -1.28 -19.63
CA LEU A 60 9.07 -1.23 -20.60
C LEU A 60 9.58 -2.64 -20.87
N HIS A 61 9.46 -3.10 -22.12
CA HIS A 61 10.02 -4.37 -22.56
C HIS A 61 11.43 -4.16 -23.10
N LEU A 62 12.44 -4.66 -22.39
CA LEU A 62 13.83 -4.55 -22.78
C LEU A 62 14.33 -5.81 -23.49
N LYS A 63 15.37 -5.64 -24.35
CA LYS A 63 16.02 -6.78 -25.01
C LYS A 63 16.82 -7.61 -23.99
N ARG A 64 16.82 -8.93 -24.17
CA ARG A 64 17.59 -9.85 -23.29
C ARG A 64 19.08 -9.52 -23.38
N GLY A 65 19.69 -9.22 -22.25
CA GLY A 65 21.04 -8.69 -22.15
C GLY A 65 22.11 -9.60 -22.73
N TYR A 66 21.97 -10.94 -22.63
CA TYR A 66 22.98 -11.88 -23.13
C TYR A 66 23.22 -11.78 -24.65
N LYS A 67 22.16 -11.56 -25.47
CA LYS A 67 22.30 -11.39 -26.91
C LYS A 67 23.05 -10.10 -27.26
N VAL A 68 22.75 -9.03 -26.54
CA VAL A 68 23.41 -7.75 -26.71
C VAL A 68 24.86 -7.82 -26.25
N TRP A 69 25.13 -8.51 -25.14
CA TRP A 69 26.49 -8.71 -24.60
C TRP A 69 27.39 -9.48 -25.58
N ILE A 70 26.90 -10.59 -26.18
CA ILE A 70 27.61 -11.34 -27.20
C ILE A 70 27.96 -10.45 -28.38
N ASN A 71 27.00 -9.66 -28.91
CA ASN A 71 27.26 -8.76 -30.04
C ASN A 71 28.29 -7.69 -29.69
N ILE A 72 28.25 -7.11 -28.50
CA ILE A 72 29.24 -6.13 -28.02
C ILE A 72 30.64 -6.78 -27.92
N CYS A 73 30.73 -7.98 -27.38
CA CYS A 73 32.00 -8.71 -27.28
C CYS A 73 32.60 -9.05 -28.67
N ILE A 74 31.76 -9.44 -29.64
CA ILE A 74 32.21 -9.72 -31.02
C ILE A 74 32.78 -8.46 -31.65
N VAL A 75 32.03 -7.34 -31.57
CA VAL A 75 32.47 -6.04 -32.15
C VAL A 75 33.77 -5.58 -31.49
N PHE A 76 33.90 -5.74 -30.17
CA PHE A 76 35.09 -5.38 -29.43
C PHE A 76 36.28 -6.27 -29.81
N GLY A 77 36.08 -7.59 -29.95
CA GLY A 77 37.10 -8.52 -30.41
C GLY A 77 37.63 -8.20 -31.81
N ILE A 78 36.73 -7.91 -32.74
CA ILE A 78 37.10 -7.48 -34.11
C ILE A 78 37.91 -6.19 -34.07
N SER A 79 37.51 -5.23 -33.25
CA SER A 79 38.22 -3.97 -33.12
C SER A 79 39.62 -4.10 -32.54
N ILE A 80 39.80 -4.97 -31.51
CA ILE A 80 41.12 -5.27 -30.95
C ILE A 80 42.00 -5.95 -32.01
N ALA A 81 41.48 -6.91 -32.79
CA ALA A 81 42.22 -7.58 -33.84
C ALA A 81 42.65 -6.57 -34.95
N CYS A 82 41.77 -5.70 -35.40
CA CYS A 82 42.12 -4.64 -36.37
C CYS A 82 43.18 -3.69 -35.80
N PHE A 83 43.11 -3.33 -34.54
CA PHE A 83 44.11 -2.48 -33.90
C PHE A 83 45.46 -3.16 -33.77
N ALA A 84 45.51 -4.45 -33.42
CA ALA A 84 46.74 -5.25 -33.36
C ALA A 84 47.45 -5.42 -34.74
N ILE A 85 46.65 -5.69 -35.78
CA ILE A 85 47.15 -5.77 -37.17
C ILE A 85 47.77 -4.44 -37.59
N PHE A 86 47.06 -3.32 -37.28
CA PHE A 86 47.53 -1.99 -37.62
C PHE A 86 48.85 -1.64 -36.90
N LEU A 87 48.96 -1.98 -35.59
CA LEU A 87 50.20 -1.81 -34.84
C LEU A 87 51.35 -2.63 -35.43
N ALA A 88 51.11 -3.89 -35.79
CA ALA A 88 52.12 -4.75 -36.40
C ALA A 88 52.65 -4.16 -37.74
N VAL A 89 51.76 -3.73 -38.61
CA VAL A 89 52.11 -3.07 -39.90
C VAL A 89 52.90 -1.77 -39.67
N SER A 90 52.54 -1.04 -38.62
CA SER A 90 53.18 0.22 -38.29
C SER A 90 54.59 0.04 -37.74
N ILE A 91 54.82 -1.00 -36.93
CA ILE A 91 56.18 -1.37 -36.42
C ILE A 91 57.11 -1.79 -37.59
N ILE A 92 56.60 -2.60 -38.51
CA ILE A 92 57.38 -3.09 -39.66
C ILE A 92 57.82 -1.92 -40.57
N ASN A 93 57.02 -0.85 -40.69
CA ASN A 93 57.30 0.29 -41.55
C ASN A 93 57.99 1.47 -40.84
N ALA A 94 58.30 1.37 -39.54
CA ALA A 94 58.87 2.44 -38.71
C ALA A 94 60.24 2.93 -39.14
N GLU A 95 61.05 2.11 -39.86
CA GLU A 95 62.39 2.48 -40.30
C GLU A 95 62.43 3.46 -41.49
N LYS A 96 61.26 3.75 -42.16
CA LYS A 96 61.27 4.44 -43.47
C LYS A 96 60.63 5.81 -43.48
N TYR A 97 59.84 6.23 -42.46
CA TYR A 97 59.08 7.47 -42.48
C TYR A 97 58.81 8.15 -41.14
N PRO A 98 58.68 9.49 -41.06
CA PRO A 98 58.41 10.22 -39.80
C PRO A 98 56.95 10.10 -39.39
N PHE A 99 56.50 8.88 -39.13
CA PHE A 99 55.10 8.59 -38.82
C PHE A 99 54.70 8.71 -37.35
N LEU A 100 55.52 9.38 -36.50
CA LEU A 100 55.22 9.55 -35.08
C LEU A 100 53.84 10.16 -34.80
N PHE A 101 53.41 11.11 -35.64
CA PHE A 101 52.08 11.75 -35.52
C PHE A 101 50.92 10.81 -35.82
N ILE A 102 51.09 9.82 -36.69
CA ILE A 102 50.05 8.81 -37.00
C ILE A 102 49.87 7.86 -35.82
N PHE A 103 50.93 7.49 -35.10
CA PHE A 103 50.86 6.68 -33.88
C PHE A 103 50.13 7.35 -32.73
N VAL A 104 50.35 8.66 -32.52
CA VAL A 104 49.63 9.46 -31.52
C VAL A 104 48.14 9.56 -31.88
N GLY A 105 47.81 9.80 -33.13
CA GLY A 105 46.40 9.85 -33.56
C GLY A 105 45.66 8.53 -33.39
N LEU A 106 46.37 7.41 -33.64
CA LEU A 106 45.78 6.08 -33.52
C LEU A 106 45.57 5.64 -32.10
N SER A 107 46.53 5.94 -31.17
CA SER A 107 46.38 5.69 -29.74
C SER A 107 45.19 6.50 -29.16
N ALA A 108 45.04 7.74 -29.58
CA ALA A 108 43.87 8.57 -29.22
C ALA A 108 42.53 7.94 -29.68
N LEU A 109 42.50 7.38 -30.89
CA LEU A 109 41.32 6.67 -31.40
C LEU A 109 41.01 5.40 -30.60
N GLY A 110 42.05 4.64 -30.21
CA GLY A 110 41.90 3.47 -29.35
C GLY A 110 41.33 3.79 -27.95
N ILE A 111 41.82 4.89 -27.37
CA ILE A 111 41.29 5.38 -26.07
C ILE A 111 39.82 5.79 -26.18
N LEU A 112 39.46 6.54 -27.23
CA LEU A 112 38.07 6.94 -27.49
C LEU A 112 37.16 5.72 -27.66
N PHE A 113 37.60 4.70 -28.38
CA PHE A 113 36.85 3.47 -28.59
C PHE A 113 36.65 2.71 -27.25
N CYS A 114 37.69 2.63 -26.42
CA CYS A 114 37.60 2.03 -25.09
C CYS A 114 36.59 2.78 -24.19
N PHE A 115 36.59 4.08 -24.22
CA PHE A 115 35.63 4.91 -23.50
C PHE A 115 34.17 4.66 -23.94
N VAL A 116 33.92 4.58 -25.24
CA VAL A 116 32.60 4.24 -25.80
C VAL A 116 32.16 2.84 -25.39
N PHE A 117 33.10 1.87 -25.37
CA PHE A 117 32.81 0.50 -24.93
C PHE A 117 32.40 0.46 -23.46
N VAL A 118 33.15 1.13 -22.56
CA VAL A 118 32.84 1.20 -21.13
C VAL A 118 31.47 1.84 -20.90
N THR A 119 31.14 2.91 -21.62
CA THR A 119 29.80 3.54 -21.52
C THR A 119 28.68 2.62 -22.01
N CYS A 120 28.90 1.83 -23.06
CA CYS A 120 27.92 0.84 -23.51
C CYS A 120 27.73 -0.30 -22.49
N CYS A 121 28.78 -0.70 -21.75
CA CYS A 121 28.67 -1.73 -20.71
C CYS A 121 27.82 -1.32 -19.52
N ASN A 122 27.67 -0.02 -19.23
CA ASN A 122 26.83 0.47 -18.14
C ASN A 122 25.30 0.28 -18.37
N GLY A 123 24.89 -0.14 -19.58
CA GLY A 123 23.48 -0.40 -19.90
C GLY A 123 22.95 -1.76 -19.39
N PHE A 124 23.78 -2.63 -18.84
CA PHE A 124 23.33 -3.92 -18.37
C PHE A 124 22.73 -3.84 -16.98
N ILE A 125 21.55 -4.47 -16.81
CA ILE A 125 20.86 -4.55 -15.53
C ILE A 125 20.27 -5.93 -15.29
N THR A 126 20.36 -6.38 -14.05
CA THR A 126 19.67 -7.58 -13.56
C THR A 126 18.46 -7.18 -12.75
N VAL A 127 17.32 -7.77 -13.07
CA VAL A 127 16.05 -7.60 -12.34
C VAL A 127 15.76 -8.91 -11.61
N ASN A 128 15.74 -8.86 -10.28
CA ASN A 128 15.43 -10.02 -9.45
C ASN A 128 13.93 -10.30 -9.42
N PRO A 129 13.51 -11.54 -9.07
CA PRO A 129 12.10 -11.85 -8.85
C PRO A 129 11.49 -10.94 -7.77
N ASN A 130 10.27 -10.45 -8.03
CA ASN A 130 9.57 -9.50 -7.17
C ASN A 130 10.30 -8.16 -6.93
N GLU A 131 11.11 -7.74 -7.89
CA GLU A 131 11.65 -6.41 -7.98
C GLU A 131 11.21 -5.75 -9.29
N ALA A 132 11.09 -4.44 -9.26
CA ALA A 132 10.88 -3.62 -10.44
C ALA A 132 11.97 -2.57 -10.55
N VAL A 133 12.32 -2.23 -11.78
CA VAL A 133 13.31 -1.19 -12.06
C VAL A 133 12.65 -0.08 -12.85
N VAL A 134 12.63 1.10 -12.24
CA VAL A 134 12.09 2.34 -12.84
C VAL A 134 13.22 3.02 -13.59
N TYR A 135 13.01 3.29 -14.88
CA TYR A 135 13.97 3.98 -15.74
C TYR A 135 13.60 5.45 -15.90
N GLN A 136 14.61 6.29 -15.69
CA GLN A 136 14.52 7.73 -15.86
C GLN A 136 15.66 8.21 -16.75
N TYR A 137 15.37 8.90 -17.85
CA TYR A 137 16.36 9.39 -18.78
C TYR A 137 16.29 10.91 -18.85
N TYR A 138 17.37 11.57 -18.42
CA TYR A 138 17.44 13.04 -18.33
C TYR A 138 16.21 13.68 -17.68
N GLY A 139 15.75 13.14 -16.56
CA GLY A 139 14.60 13.67 -15.83
C GLY A 139 13.23 13.23 -16.37
N ARG A 140 13.14 12.52 -17.51
CA ARG A 140 11.88 11.98 -18.04
C ARG A 140 11.70 10.52 -17.64
N TYR A 141 10.52 10.17 -17.18
CA TYR A 141 10.14 8.77 -16.94
C TYR A 141 9.98 8.04 -18.28
N LEU A 142 10.76 6.98 -18.48
CA LEU A 142 10.67 6.12 -19.66
C LEU A 142 9.70 4.97 -19.47
N GLY A 143 9.76 4.33 -18.31
CA GLY A 143 8.95 3.17 -18.00
C GLY A 143 9.56 2.33 -16.88
N THR A 144 8.85 1.26 -16.52
CA THR A 144 9.23 0.30 -15.48
C THR A 144 9.37 -1.09 -16.05
N VAL A 145 10.42 -1.79 -15.67
CA VAL A 145 10.66 -3.20 -16.00
C VAL A 145 10.29 -4.04 -14.79
N LYS A 146 9.31 -4.92 -14.94
CA LYS A 146 8.84 -5.87 -13.91
C LYS A 146 9.28 -7.30 -14.21
N ASP A 147 9.65 -7.58 -15.46
CA ASP A 147 10.09 -8.91 -15.86
C ASP A 147 11.43 -9.23 -15.20
N ASN A 148 11.55 -10.42 -14.62
CA ASN A 148 12.81 -10.89 -14.03
C ASN A 148 13.76 -11.39 -15.11
N GLY A 149 15.07 -11.12 -14.90
CA GLY A 149 16.10 -11.57 -15.81
C GLY A 149 17.24 -10.59 -15.99
N TYR A 150 18.04 -10.85 -17.01
CA TYR A 150 19.18 -10.03 -17.41
C TYR A 150 18.84 -9.28 -18.70
N PHE A 151 18.78 -7.95 -18.60
CA PHE A 151 18.36 -7.07 -19.69
C PHE A 151 19.42 -6.04 -20.03
N TYR A 152 19.34 -5.53 -21.25
CA TYR A 152 20.10 -4.38 -21.68
C TYR A 152 19.15 -3.20 -21.87
N GLY A 153 19.32 -2.20 -21.04
CA GLY A 153 18.57 -0.94 -21.08
C GLY A 153 19.41 0.23 -21.62
N TYR A 154 18.99 1.42 -21.28
CA TYR A 154 19.66 2.64 -21.72
C TYR A 154 20.90 2.92 -20.85
N PRO A 155 22.12 2.99 -21.42
CA PRO A 155 23.36 3.09 -20.63
C PRO A 155 23.51 4.39 -19.84
N LEU A 156 22.78 5.45 -20.19
CA LEU A 156 22.82 6.75 -19.50
C LEU A 156 21.56 7.03 -18.69
N ALA A 157 20.69 6.03 -18.52
CA ALA A 157 19.48 6.19 -17.71
C ALA A 157 19.78 5.99 -16.21
N THR A 158 19.17 6.82 -15.40
CA THR A 158 19.12 6.61 -13.95
C THR A 158 18.08 5.54 -13.67
N THR A 159 18.44 4.55 -12.83
CA THR A 159 17.57 3.43 -12.47
C THR A 159 17.30 3.43 -10.99
N THR A 160 16.02 3.31 -10.61
CA THR A 160 15.59 3.14 -9.22
C THR A 160 14.99 1.75 -9.04
N ARG A 161 15.53 0.96 -8.11
CA ARG A 161 15.02 -0.38 -7.80
C ARG A 161 13.97 -0.31 -6.71
N ILE A 162 12.89 -1.04 -6.89
CA ILE A 162 11.75 -1.09 -5.97
C ILE A 162 11.38 -2.55 -5.73
N SER A 163 11.18 -2.93 -4.47
CA SER A 163 10.66 -4.23 -4.09
C SER A 163 9.13 -4.26 -4.26
N LEU A 164 8.63 -5.27 -4.96
CA LEU A 164 7.19 -5.55 -5.11
C LEU A 164 6.68 -6.55 -4.07
N ARG A 165 7.54 -6.97 -3.14
CA ARG A 165 7.18 -7.89 -2.06
C ARG A 165 6.20 -7.23 -1.11
N SER A 166 5.35 -8.04 -0.47
CA SER A 166 4.50 -7.56 0.61
C SER A 166 5.34 -7.14 1.81
N ASN A 167 5.08 -5.95 2.30
CA ASN A 167 5.71 -5.37 3.47
C ASN A 167 4.67 -5.27 4.59
N GLN A 168 5.11 -5.41 5.83
CA GLN A 168 4.29 -5.26 7.00
C GLN A 168 4.70 -4.01 7.78
N TYR A 169 3.74 -3.20 8.12
CA TYR A 169 3.90 -2.07 9.02
C TYR A 169 3.16 -2.38 10.34
N ASN A 170 3.91 -2.36 11.44
CA ASN A 170 3.36 -2.44 12.79
C ASN A 170 3.39 -1.03 13.38
N GLY A 171 2.22 -0.40 13.49
CA GLY A 171 2.09 0.91 14.09
C GLY A 171 2.23 0.84 15.61
N ASN A 172 2.89 1.84 16.18
CA ASN A 172 2.94 2.02 17.61
C ASN A 172 1.54 2.28 18.18
N ARG A 173 1.35 2.02 19.47
CA ARG A 173 0.11 2.39 20.18
C ARG A 173 -0.12 3.88 20.08
N LEU A 174 -1.26 4.27 19.54
CA LEU A 174 -1.65 5.64 19.37
C LEU A 174 -2.79 5.97 20.32
N LYS A 175 -2.61 7.01 21.13
CA LYS A 175 -3.70 7.56 21.96
C LYS A 175 -4.66 8.33 21.08
N VAL A 176 -5.92 7.94 21.11
CA VAL A 176 -7.02 8.54 20.35
C VAL A 176 -8.23 8.66 21.27
N ASN A 177 -8.97 9.75 21.14
CA ASN A 177 -10.27 9.85 21.84
C ASN A 177 -11.31 9.09 21.02
N GLU A 178 -11.99 8.15 21.67
CA GLU A 178 -13.13 7.45 21.07
C GLU A 178 -14.33 8.39 20.86
N ARG A 179 -15.41 7.90 20.25
CA ARG A 179 -16.63 8.69 20.00
C ARG A 179 -17.17 9.38 21.26
N ASP A 180 -17.10 8.70 22.40
CA ASP A 180 -17.61 9.22 23.67
C ASP A 180 -16.61 10.12 24.41
N GLY A 181 -15.46 10.43 23.80
CA GLY A 181 -14.44 11.33 24.30
C GLY A 181 -13.43 10.69 25.26
N ASN A 182 -13.51 9.39 25.53
CA ASN A 182 -12.55 8.70 26.39
C ASN A 182 -11.26 8.40 25.63
N PRO A 183 -10.07 8.59 26.24
CA PRO A 183 -8.81 8.23 25.62
C PRO A 183 -8.62 6.70 25.58
N VAL A 184 -8.46 6.17 24.36
CA VAL A 184 -8.15 4.78 24.07
C VAL A 184 -6.80 4.67 23.37
N GLU A 185 -6.06 3.61 23.63
CA GLU A 185 -4.83 3.27 22.94
C GLU A 185 -5.12 2.19 21.90
N LEU A 186 -4.80 2.51 20.64
CA LEU A 186 -5.06 1.65 19.48
C LEU A 186 -3.74 1.30 18.80
N GLY A 187 -3.49 0.01 18.56
CA GLY A 187 -2.43 -0.48 17.68
C GLY A 187 -2.97 -0.85 16.30
N ILE A 188 -2.12 -0.82 15.29
CA ILE A 188 -2.48 -1.16 13.92
C ILE A 188 -1.40 -2.04 13.27
N ILE A 189 -1.84 -3.03 12.50
CA ILE A 189 -0.98 -3.75 11.56
C ILE A 189 -1.54 -3.55 10.15
N VAL A 190 -0.66 -3.17 9.23
CA VAL A 190 -1.00 -3.00 7.82
C VAL A 190 -0.05 -3.82 6.98
N VAL A 191 -0.60 -4.69 6.12
CA VAL A 191 0.14 -5.42 5.10
C VAL A 191 -0.13 -4.76 3.76
N TRP A 192 0.95 -4.39 3.08
CA TRP A 192 0.87 -3.61 1.86
C TRP A 192 1.97 -3.98 0.87
N ARG A 193 1.73 -3.70 -0.41
CA ARG A 193 2.73 -3.83 -1.48
C ARG A 193 2.60 -2.70 -2.48
N ILE A 194 3.63 -2.51 -3.29
CA ILE A 194 3.61 -1.52 -4.37
C ILE A 194 2.90 -2.15 -5.58
N GLY A 195 1.85 -1.48 -6.07
CA GLY A 195 1.14 -1.85 -7.29
C GLY A 195 1.60 -1.06 -8.48
N ASP A 196 1.65 0.28 -8.33
CA ASP A 196 2.09 1.22 -9.35
C ASP A 196 3.42 1.84 -8.92
N THR A 197 4.49 1.43 -9.59
CA THR A 197 5.85 1.86 -9.26
C THR A 197 6.13 3.31 -9.63
N ALA A 198 5.48 3.83 -10.69
CA ALA A 198 5.66 5.21 -11.12
C ALA A 198 5.10 6.17 -10.08
N LYS A 199 3.88 5.89 -9.55
CA LYS A 199 3.29 6.69 -8.47
C LYS A 199 4.10 6.62 -7.19
N ALA A 200 4.59 5.44 -6.84
CA ALA A 200 5.37 5.25 -5.62
C ALA A 200 6.69 6.03 -5.61
N VAL A 201 7.31 6.25 -6.80
CA VAL A 201 8.58 6.98 -6.93
C VAL A 201 8.39 8.46 -7.13
N PHE A 202 7.40 8.87 -7.96
CA PHE A 202 7.32 10.25 -8.44
C PHE A 202 6.22 11.07 -7.77
N ASP A 203 5.13 10.43 -7.32
CA ASP A 203 3.98 11.16 -6.77
C ASP A 203 4.07 11.34 -5.25
N VAL A 204 4.92 10.54 -4.55
CA VAL A 204 5.10 10.65 -3.10
C VAL A 204 6.57 10.63 -2.70
N VAL A 205 6.91 11.43 -1.70
CA VAL A 205 8.26 11.43 -1.13
C VAL A 205 8.35 10.37 -0.06
N GLY A 206 9.11 9.28 -0.34
CA GLY A 206 9.33 8.21 0.63
C GLY A 206 8.05 7.43 0.96
N TYR A 207 7.63 6.55 0.09
CA TYR A 207 6.39 5.76 0.22
C TYR A 207 6.29 4.96 1.54
N HIS A 208 7.40 4.59 2.17
CA HIS A 208 7.41 3.96 3.50
C HIS A 208 6.91 4.93 4.58
N GLN A 209 7.42 6.16 4.61
CA GLN A 209 6.97 7.17 5.57
C GLN A 209 5.54 7.61 5.28
N PHE A 210 5.16 7.66 4.01
CA PHE A 210 3.80 8.00 3.61
C PHE A 210 2.79 7.01 4.15
N ILE A 211 3.01 5.68 3.99
CA ILE A 211 2.10 4.65 4.51
C ILE A 211 2.01 4.71 6.05
N HIS A 212 3.12 4.97 6.74
CA HIS A 212 3.15 5.15 8.18
C HIS A 212 2.19 6.27 8.62
N THR A 213 2.36 7.46 8.05
CA THR A 213 1.53 8.63 8.39
C THR A 213 0.06 8.43 8.05
N GLN A 214 -0.23 7.80 6.88
CA GLN A 214 -1.62 7.53 6.48
C GLN A 214 -2.26 6.45 7.36
N SER A 215 -1.49 5.46 7.84
CA SER A 215 -1.98 4.44 8.76
C SER A 215 -2.35 5.03 10.12
N GLU A 216 -1.54 5.94 10.65
CA GLU A 216 -1.87 6.67 11.89
C GLU A 216 -3.13 7.54 11.72
N ALA A 217 -3.25 8.23 10.59
CA ALA A 217 -4.43 9.04 10.31
C ALA A 217 -5.71 8.20 10.16
N ALA A 218 -5.60 7.00 9.56
CA ALA A 218 -6.73 6.09 9.38
C ALA A 218 -7.20 5.49 10.71
N ILE A 219 -6.27 5.04 11.57
CA ILE A 219 -6.66 4.49 12.88
C ILE A 219 -7.27 5.57 13.77
N ARG A 220 -6.76 6.81 13.71
CA ARG A 220 -7.35 7.96 14.42
C ARG A 220 -8.79 8.22 13.95
N TYR A 221 -9.05 8.15 12.65
CA TYR A 221 -10.40 8.29 12.09
C TYR A 221 -11.34 7.19 12.61
N ILE A 222 -10.92 5.94 12.59
CA ILE A 222 -11.71 4.80 13.10
C ILE A 222 -11.95 4.93 14.60
N GLY A 223 -10.93 5.29 15.37
CA GLY A 223 -11.05 5.49 16.83
C GLY A 223 -12.10 6.55 17.18
N CYS A 224 -12.10 7.70 16.50
CA CYS A 224 -13.08 8.74 16.74
C CYS A 224 -14.51 8.37 16.29
N LYS A 225 -14.66 7.41 15.37
CA LYS A 225 -15.96 7.04 14.81
C LYS A 225 -16.72 6.04 15.67
N TYR A 226 -16.03 5.11 16.29
CA TYR A 226 -16.63 4.01 17.04
C TYR A 226 -16.36 4.13 18.53
N PRO A 227 -17.36 3.75 19.41
CA PRO A 227 -17.12 3.64 20.82
C PRO A 227 -16.26 2.41 21.15
N TYR A 228 -15.56 2.45 22.25
CA TYR A 228 -14.79 1.29 22.74
C TYR A 228 -15.72 0.12 23.12
N GLU A 229 -16.77 0.39 23.89
CA GLU A 229 -17.81 -0.58 24.27
C GLU A 229 -19.18 -0.13 23.74
N PRO A 230 -20.05 -1.05 23.33
CA PRO A 230 -21.37 -0.72 22.83
C PRO A 230 -22.21 -0.10 23.95
N VAL A 231 -22.84 1.05 23.67
CA VAL A 231 -23.79 1.68 24.60
C VAL A 231 -25.17 1.04 24.45
N VAL A 232 -25.51 0.62 23.24
CA VAL A 232 -26.79 -0.02 22.89
C VAL A 232 -26.51 -1.47 22.46
N PRO A 233 -27.30 -2.47 22.89
CA PRO A 233 -27.17 -3.83 22.43
C PRO A 233 -27.24 -3.92 20.89
N GLY A 234 -26.22 -4.50 20.26
CA GLY A 234 -26.12 -4.61 18.78
C GLY A 234 -25.37 -3.49 18.08
N GLU A 235 -24.91 -2.48 18.80
CA GLU A 235 -24.04 -1.43 18.26
C GLU A 235 -22.62 -1.96 17.99
N ILE A 236 -22.04 -1.52 16.84
CA ILE A 236 -20.65 -1.87 16.50
C ILE A 236 -19.72 -1.08 17.40
N SER A 237 -18.82 -1.78 18.09
CA SER A 237 -17.82 -1.20 18.99
C SER A 237 -16.43 -1.67 18.63
N LEU A 238 -15.41 -0.90 19.02
CA LEU A 238 -14.01 -1.24 18.77
C LEU A 238 -13.65 -2.61 19.35
N ARG A 239 -14.17 -2.95 20.53
CA ARG A 239 -13.90 -4.21 21.22
C ARG A 239 -14.60 -5.42 20.60
N GLY A 240 -15.82 -5.25 20.07
CA GLY A 240 -16.65 -6.36 19.58
C GLY A 240 -16.76 -6.48 18.07
N GLY A 241 -16.48 -5.42 17.32
CA GLY A 241 -16.73 -5.31 15.88
C GLY A 241 -15.53 -5.56 15.00
N ASN A 242 -14.56 -6.37 15.40
CA ASN A 242 -13.24 -6.51 14.77
C ASN A 242 -13.29 -6.69 13.25
N GLU A 243 -14.17 -7.53 12.71
CA GLU A 243 -14.18 -7.81 11.27
C GLU A 243 -14.74 -6.63 10.44
N ILE A 244 -15.81 -6.00 10.94
CA ILE A 244 -16.44 -4.84 10.29
C ILE A 244 -15.49 -3.64 10.34
N ILE A 245 -14.87 -3.41 11.48
CA ILE A 245 -13.91 -2.33 11.71
C ILE A 245 -12.68 -2.51 10.84
N ASN A 246 -12.14 -3.72 10.73
CA ASN A 246 -10.98 -4.02 9.89
C ASN A 246 -11.29 -3.80 8.40
N LYS A 247 -12.48 -4.18 7.93
CA LYS A 247 -12.93 -3.89 6.56
C LYS A 247 -13.03 -2.38 6.28
N GLU A 248 -13.55 -1.63 7.24
CA GLU A 248 -13.66 -0.18 7.10
C GLU A 248 -12.30 0.50 7.17
N LEU A 249 -11.43 0.08 8.09
CA LEU A 249 -10.06 0.56 8.19
C LEU A 249 -9.29 0.33 6.89
N ARG A 250 -9.40 -0.87 6.32
CA ARG A 250 -8.81 -1.20 5.02
C ARG A 250 -9.32 -0.27 3.92
N LYS A 251 -10.64 -0.09 3.81
CA LYS A 251 -11.26 0.79 2.81
C LYS A 251 -10.81 2.24 2.95
N GLU A 252 -10.72 2.74 4.17
CA GLU A 252 -10.24 4.11 4.45
C GLU A 252 -8.76 4.26 4.10
N LEU A 253 -7.92 3.27 4.40
CA LEU A 253 -6.52 3.23 3.99
C LEU A 253 -6.38 3.20 2.46
N GLU A 254 -7.10 2.31 1.77
CA GLU A 254 -7.09 2.23 0.31
C GLU A 254 -7.43 3.58 -0.33
N ARG A 255 -8.43 4.29 0.20
CA ARG A 255 -8.80 5.63 -0.25
C ARG A 255 -7.66 6.64 -0.10
N ARG A 256 -6.96 6.62 1.05
CA ARG A 256 -5.88 7.56 1.38
C ARG A 256 -4.61 7.29 0.58
N VAL A 257 -4.25 6.01 0.38
CA VAL A 257 -3.01 5.64 -0.30
C VAL A 257 -3.15 5.48 -1.82
N LYS A 258 -4.34 5.68 -2.38
CA LYS A 258 -4.59 5.58 -3.83
C LYS A 258 -3.64 6.43 -4.67
N VAL A 259 -3.26 7.60 -4.17
CA VAL A 259 -2.35 8.54 -4.86
C VAL A 259 -0.94 7.95 -4.99
N SER A 260 -0.49 7.18 -4.02
CA SER A 260 0.87 6.63 -3.98
C SER A 260 1.05 5.32 -4.75
N GLY A 261 -0.02 4.78 -5.36
CA GLY A 261 0.07 3.50 -6.06
C GLY A 261 0.32 2.28 -5.15
N ILE A 262 0.13 2.41 -3.85
CA ILE A 262 0.23 1.34 -2.86
C ILE A 262 -1.08 0.56 -2.84
N ILE A 263 -0.98 -0.77 -2.74
CA ILE A 263 -2.11 -1.69 -2.56
C ILE A 263 -2.09 -2.20 -1.12
N ILE A 264 -3.18 -2.04 -0.42
CA ILE A 264 -3.37 -2.59 0.92
C ILE A 264 -3.90 -4.02 0.77
N GLU A 265 -3.15 -5.00 1.26
CA GLU A 265 -3.56 -6.40 1.26
C GLU A 265 -4.43 -6.70 2.47
N ASP A 266 -3.99 -6.23 3.66
CA ASP A 266 -4.72 -6.39 4.92
C ASP A 266 -4.47 -5.20 5.84
N ALA A 267 -5.45 -4.89 6.67
CA ALA A 267 -5.34 -3.87 7.71
C ALA A 267 -6.18 -4.28 8.92
N ARG A 268 -5.54 -4.34 10.09
CA ARG A 268 -6.19 -4.79 11.33
C ARG A 268 -5.84 -3.90 12.50
N VAL A 269 -6.82 -3.70 13.36
CA VAL A 269 -6.58 -3.17 14.70
C VAL A 269 -6.09 -4.32 15.58
N THR A 270 -4.94 -4.15 16.24
CA THR A 270 -4.28 -5.22 17.00
C THR A 270 -4.55 -5.13 18.50
N GLU A 271 -4.30 -3.97 19.06
CA GLU A 271 -4.43 -3.74 20.49
C GLU A 271 -5.42 -2.62 20.72
N ILE A 272 -6.31 -2.84 21.66
CA ILE A 272 -7.31 -1.88 22.06
C ILE A 272 -7.34 -1.86 23.58
N SER A 273 -6.97 -0.74 24.18
CA SER A 273 -7.00 -0.58 25.64
C SER A 273 -7.39 0.85 26.01
N TYR A 274 -7.95 1.01 27.21
CA TYR A 274 -8.14 2.34 27.75
C TYR A 274 -6.79 2.99 28.10
N GLY A 275 -6.69 4.30 27.90
CA GLY A 275 -5.54 5.07 28.37
C GLY A 275 -5.34 4.88 29.87
N MET A 276 -4.10 4.76 30.31
CA MET A 276 -3.73 4.51 31.72
C MET A 276 -4.40 5.49 32.68
N GLU A 277 -4.66 6.71 32.24
CA GLU A 277 -5.24 7.78 33.06
C GLU A 277 -6.66 7.48 33.51
N ILE A 278 -7.45 6.80 32.69
CA ILE A 278 -8.87 6.53 32.96
C ILE A 278 -9.17 5.05 33.15
N ALA A 279 -8.21 4.16 32.97
CA ALA A 279 -8.42 2.71 33.03
C ALA A 279 -9.08 2.30 34.35
N ARG A 280 -8.63 2.85 35.49
CA ARG A 280 -9.19 2.56 36.83
C ARG A 280 -10.65 3.01 36.94
N THR A 281 -10.97 4.23 36.48
CA THR A 281 -12.33 4.78 36.50
C THR A 281 -13.28 4.00 35.58
N MET A 282 -12.79 3.56 34.42
CA MET A 282 -13.58 2.75 33.48
C MET A 282 -13.85 1.34 34.01
N LEU A 283 -12.88 0.71 34.64
CA LEU A 283 -13.11 -0.57 35.34
C LEU A 283 -14.17 -0.45 36.42
N GLN A 284 -14.17 0.65 37.18
CA GLN A 284 -15.18 0.89 38.20
C GLN A 284 -16.57 1.10 37.60
N LYS A 285 -16.66 1.87 36.48
CA LYS A 285 -17.91 2.05 35.72
C LYS A 285 -18.42 0.74 35.12
N GLN A 286 -17.54 -0.10 34.57
CA GLN A 286 -17.90 -1.43 34.06
C GLN A 286 -18.41 -2.34 35.16
N ALA A 287 -17.73 -2.38 36.31
CA ALA A 287 -18.16 -3.15 37.47
C ALA A 287 -19.56 -2.70 37.95
N SER A 288 -19.80 -1.38 38.02
CA SER A 288 -21.09 -0.82 38.39
C SER A 288 -22.19 -1.19 37.40
N ASN A 289 -21.96 -1.02 36.12
CA ASN A 289 -22.90 -1.41 35.07
C ASN A 289 -23.20 -2.90 35.08
N SER A 290 -22.18 -3.75 35.23
CA SER A 290 -22.33 -5.20 35.33
C SER A 290 -23.18 -5.59 36.55
N ALA A 291 -23.02 -4.88 37.67
CA ALA A 291 -23.85 -5.09 38.87
C ALA A 291 -25.33 -4.70 38.61
N VAL A 292 -25.59 -3.64 37.90
CA VAL A 292 -26.96 -3.23 37.50
C VAL A 292 -27.58 -4.29 36.58
N PHE A 293 -26.88 -4.72 35.54
CA PHE A 293 -27.36 -5.78 34.63
C PHE A 293 -27.59 -7.11 35.36
N ALA A 294 -26.71 -7.48 36.28
CA ALA A 294 -26.91 -8.68 37.10
C ALA A 294 -28.18 -8.58 37.96
N LYS A 295 -28.45 -7.40 38.57
CA LYS A 295 -29.68 -7.18 39.34
C LYS A 295 -30.92 -7.25 38.46
N ASP A 296 -30.89 -6.64 37.26
CA ASP A 296 -32.02 -6.71 36.34
C ASP A 296 -32.30 -8.15 35.87
N ALA A 297 -31.24 -8.92 35.57
CA ALA A 297 -31.37 -10.34 35.24
C ALA A 297 -31.99 -11.17 36.39
N ILE A 298 -31.60 -10.89 37.63
CA ILE A 298 -32.15 -11.54 38.81
C ILE A 298 -33.64 -11.22 38.97
N VAL A 299 -34.02 -9.95 38.83
CA VAL A 299 -35.43 -9.51 38.93
C VAL A 299 -36.28 -10.13 37.82
N LYS A 300 -35.80 -10.15 36.59
CA LYS A 300 -36.46 -10.82 35.45
C LYS A 300 -36.59 -12.32 35.67
N GLY A 301 -35.53 -12.96 36.13
CA GLY A 301 -35.52 -14.39 36.49
C GLY A 301 -36.51 -14.72 37.61
N ALA A 302 -36.54 -13.94 38.69
CA ALA A 302 -37.47 -14.08 39.79
C ALA A 302 -38.93 -13.87 39.34
N SER A 303 -39.20 -12.85 38.52
CA SER A 303 -40.53 -12.58 37.94
C SER A 303 -41.02 -13.78 37.12
N ASN A 304 -40.18 -14.32 36.23
CA ASN A 304 -40.52 -15.49 35.45
C ASN A 304 -40.77 -16.73 36.30
N ALA A 305 -39.95 -16.96 37.30
CA ALA A 305 -40.12 -18.09 38.24
C ALA A 305 -41.46 -18.00 39.02
N VAL A 306 -41.81 -16.80 39.52
CA VAL A 306 -43.08 -16.57 40.20
C VAL A 306 -44.28 -16.77 39.27
N MET A 307 -44.20 -16.26 38.05
CA MET A 307 -45.26 -16.43 37.06
C MET A 307 -45.46 -17.88 36.65
N ASN A 308 -44.37 -18.63 36.49
CA ASN A 308 -44.42 -20.07 36.17
C ASN A 308 -44.98 -20.87 37.33
N SER A 309 -44.60 -20.55 38.59
CA SER A 309 -45.18 -21.18 39.78
C SER A 309 -46.68 -20.97 39.90
N LEU A 310 -47.16 -19.73 39.64
CA LEU A 310 -48.58 -19.43 39.64
C LEU A 310 -49.35 -20.25 38.61
N LYS A 311 -48.85 -20.34 37.38
CA LYS A 311 -49.44 -21.14 36.28
C LYS A 311 -49.49 -22.63 36.68
N GLU A 312 -48.46 -23.16 37.31
CA GLU A 312 -48.39 -24.53 37.73
C GLU A 312 -49.44 -24.85 38.82
N PHE A 313 -49.66 -23.95 39.77
CA PHE A 313 -50.73 -24.09 40.79
C PHE A 313 -52.10 -24.02 40.16
N GLU A 314 -52.34 -23.11 39.24
CA GLU A 314 -53.63 -23.01 38.51
C GLU A 314 -53.91 -24.29 37.73
N ASN A 315 -52.90 -24.86 37.06
CA ASN A 315 -53.01 -26.12 36.31
C ASN A 315 -53.31 -27.34 37.24
N LYS A 316 -52.83 -27.29 38.49
CA LYS A 316 -53.14 -28.31 39.51
C LYS A 316 -54.50 -28.12 40.18
N GLY A 317 -55.30 -27.14 39.72
CA GLY A 317 -56.67 -26.92 40.19
C GLY A 317 -56.81 -26.00 41.42
N TYR A 318 -55.72 -25.38 41.90
CA TYR A 318 -55.82 -24.43 43.00
C TYR A 318 -56.39 -23.07 42.51
N LYS A 319 -57.48 -22.64 43.11
CA LYS A 319 -58.10 -21.32 42.80
C LYS A 319 -57.65 -20.32 43.88
N PHE A 320 -56.88 -19.32 43.47
CA PHE A 320 -56.47 -18.21 44.35
C PHE A 320 -57.38 -17.01 44.18
N THR A 321 -57.72 -16.36 45.27
CA THR A 321 -58.32 -15.04 45.26
C THR A 321 -57.28 -13.98 44.85
N ASN A 322 -57.69 -12.85 44.24
CA ASN A 322 -56.75 -11.82 43.84
C ASN A 322 -55.83 -11.31 44.95
N GLU A 323 -56.31 -11.18 46.16
CA GLU A 323 -55.48 -10.81 47.31
C GLU A 323 -54.46 -11.86 47.66
N GLN A 324 -54.82 -13.15 47.60
CA GLN A 324 -53.89 -14.27 47.84
C GLN A 324 -52.79 -14.32 46.76
N LYS A 325 -53.14 -14.10 45.46
CA LYS A 325 -52.18 -14.02 44.39
C LYS A 325 -51.19 -12.87 44.64
N THR A 326 -51.66 -11.66 44.96
CA THR A 326 -50.82 -10.50 45.22
C THR A 326 -49.86 -10.76 46.41
N LYS A 327 -50.37 -11.34 47.49
CA LYS A 327 -49.58 -11.67 48.69
C LYS A 327 -48.49 -12.72 48.37
N TYR A 328 -48.88 -13.76 47.62
CA TYR A 328 -47.94 -14.81 47.17
C TYR A 328 -46.85 -14.25 46.29
N VAL A 329 -47.18 -13.48 45.23
CA VAL A 329 -46.25 -12.82 44.32
C VAL A 329 -45.28 -11.92 45.08
N THR A 330 -45.79 -11.05 45.94
CA THR A 330 -44.95 -10.12 46.73
C THR A 330 -43.99 -10.84 47.65
N THR A 331 -44.45 -11.90 48.33
CA THR A 331 -43.63 -12.67 49.24
C THR A 331 -42.52 -13.44 48.53
N LEU A 332 -42.86 -14.14 47.44
CA LEU A 332 -41.86 -14.86 46.61
C LEU A 332 -40.86 -13.94 45.94
N MET A 333 -41.31 -12.83 45.35
CA MET A 333 -40.42 -11.82 44.76
C MET A 333 -39.44 -11.26 45.81
N ARG A 334 -39.95 -10.93 47.01
CA ARG A 334 -39.11 -10.45 48.11
C ARG A 334 -38.08 -11.51 48.52
N THR A 335 -38.48 -12.77 48.70
CA THR A 335 -37.59 -13.86 49.10
C THR A 335 -36.54 -14.15 48.04
N LEU A 336 -36.90 -14.22 46.74
CA LEU A 336 -35.97 -14.48 45.63
C LEU A 336 -35.00 -13.33 45.41
N CYS A 337 -35.47 -12.07 45.51
CA CYS A 337 -34.59 -10.91 45.35
C CYS A 337 -33.66 -10.68 46.53
N MET A 338 -34.11 -10.94 47.77
CA MET A 338 -33.31 -10.81 49.01
C MET A 338 -32.26 -11.94 49.12
N SER A 339 -32.61 -13.17 48.75
CA SER A 339 -31.68 -14.31 48.84
C SER A 339 -30.42 -14.12 47.96
N SER A 340 -30.52 -13.36 46.87
CA SER A 340 -29.38 -13.05 45.99
C SER A 340 -28.40 -12.03 46.61
N ASP A 341 -28.85 -11.15 47.48
CA ASP A 341 -27.98 -10.19 48.19
C ASP A 341 -27.27 -10.83 49.40
N VAL A 342 -27.89 -11.80 50.08
CA VAL A 342 -27.32 -12.48 51.25
C VAL A 342 -26.17 -13.40 50.85
N SER A 343 -26.22 -14.05 49.66
CA SER A 343 -25.11 -14.89 49.19
C SER A 343 -23.82 -14.14 48.91
N LYS A 344 -23.90 -12.83 48.59
CA LYS A 344 -22.71 -11.95 48.41
C LYS A 344 -22.11 -11.48 49.76
N ILE A 345 -22.88 -11.45 50.82
CA ILE A 345 -22.42 -11.03 52.16
C ILE A 345 -21.77 -12.22 52.93
N MET A 346 -22.22 -13.44 52.64
CA MET A 346 -21.63 -14.65 53.25
C MET A 346 -20.45 -15.25 52.51
N GLY A 347 -20.09 -14.73 51.34
CA GLY A 347 -18.96 -15.18 50.53
C GLY A 347 -17.65 -14.41 50.77
N LYS A 348 -17.47 -13.88 51.98
CA LYS A 348 -16.17 -13.36 52.46
C LYS A 348 -15.57 -14.28 53.48
#